data_17532751f2ea48381e0bba025369cadf
#
_entry.id   17532751f2ea48381e0bba025369cadf
#
_cell.length_a   1.000
_cell.length_b   1.000
_cell.length_c   1.000
_cell.angle_alpha   90.00
_cell.angle_beta   90.00
_cell.angle_gamma   90.00
#
_symmetry.space_group_name_H-M   'P 1'
#
loop_
_entity.id
_entity.type
_entity.pdbx_description
1 polymer ?
#
loop_
_entity_poly.entity_id
_entity_poly.type
_entity_poly.pdbx_seq_one_letter_code
_entity_poly.pdbx_strand_id
1 'polypeptide(L)'
;MNHQDKATSLSTSWLKKMIAISHTYGLRMTPVYEDGKTKPYKERQSYTDITDYTNAVYVGWVLDDLVLLDYDGNKADGNIISEDDLATTLGLKSMPAPIQMNTDGDSVHWLFKLPKGFNRDDHAQANNGGWLSHIDVKTGNQLIHIKPGKTLYDGLLDDGFDEAPTVLLDALYRDRSNDQAA
;
A
#
# COMPACT_ATOMS: atom_id res chain seq x y z
N MET A 1 -7.41 36.35 -3.10
CA MET A 1 -7.93 35.44 -4.16
C MET A 1 -7.89 34.02 -3.62
N ASN A 2 -9.04 33.46 -3.26
CA ASN A 2 -9.13 32.10 -2.74
C ASN A 2 -9.07 31.12 -3.91
N HIS A 3 -7.93 30.50 -4.14
CA HIS A 3 -7.87 29.28 -4.92
C HIS A 3 -8.43 28.14 -4.04
N GLN A 4 -9.74 27.97 -4.05
CA GLN A 4 -10.33 26.68 -3.75
C GLN A 4 -10.01 25.78 -4.95
N ASP A 5 -8.94 24.99 -4.82
CA ASP A 5 -8.72 23.84 -5.68
C ASP A 5 -9.93 22.92 -5.46
N LYS A 6 -10.87 22.96 -6.42
CA LYS A 6 -11.97 22.00 -6.46
C LYS A 6 -11.33 20.62 -6.58
N ALA A 7 -11.44 19.81 -5.53
CA ALA A 7 -11.08 18.42 -5.59
C ALA A 7 -11.68 17.81 -6.85
N THR A 8 -10.82 17.38 -7.76
CA THR A 8 -11.25 16.83 -9.04
C THR A 8 -11.85 15.44 -8.74
N SER A 9 -13.14 15.26 -9.03
CA SER A 9 -13.79 13.97 -8.85
C SER A 9 -13.09 12.90 -9.69
N LEU A 10 -13.01 11.69 -9.16
CA LEU A 10 -12.41 10.54 -9.85
C LEU A 10 -13.14 10.27 -11.16
N SER A 11 -12.40 10.05 -12.26
CA SER A 11 -13.04 9.72 -13.52
C SER A 11 -13.62 8.31 -13.51
N THR A 12 -14.76 8.13 -14.18
CA THR A 12 -15.44 6.83 -14.28
C THR A 12 -14.54 5.77 -14.92
N SER A 13 -13.77 6.13 -15.94
CA SER A 13 -12.86 5.19 -16.62
C SER A 13 -11.74 4.70 -15.71
N TRP A 14 -11.16 5.60 -14.94
CA TRP A 14 -10.13 5.27 -13.97
C TRP A 14 -10.68 4.40 -12.82
N LEU A 15 -11.86 4.71 -12.29
CA LEU A 15 -12.53 3.88 -11.28
C LEU A 15 -12.83 2.47 -11.79
N LYS A 16 -13.31 2.32 -13.02
CA LYS A 16 -13.52 1.00 -13.65
C LYS A 16 -12.21 0.19 -13.71
N LYS A 17 -11.07 0.84 -14.03
CA LYS A 17 -9.75 0.20 -14.02
C LYS A 17 -9.41 -0.27 -12.59
N MET A 18 -9.60 0.56 -11.58
CA MET A 18 -9.33 0.20 -10.18
C MET A 18 -10.20 -0.95 -9.69
N ILE A 19 -11.47 -0.96 -10.04
CA ILE A 19 -12.41 -2.05 -9.73
C ILE A 19 -11.97 -3.36 -10.41
N ALA A 20 -11.56 -3.31 -11.68
CA ALA A 20 -11.09 -4.50 -12.39
C ALA A 20 -9.83 -5.10 -11.72
N ILE A 21 -8.87 -4.27 -11.33
CA ILE A 21 -7.68 -4.70 -10.60
C ILE A 21 -8.07 -5.33 -9.25
N SER A 22 -8.96 -4.68 -8.50
CA SER A 22 -9.41 -5.20 -7.20
C SER A 22 -10.06 -6.58 -7.33
N HIS A 23 -10.88 -6.79 -8.35
CA HIS A 23 -11.48 -8.10 -8.63
C HIS A 23 -10.43 -9.15 -8.97
N THR A 24 -9.46 -8.82 -9.82
CA THR A 24 -8.41 -9.75 -10.25
C THR A 24 -7.58 -10.25 -9.08
N TYR A 25 -7.24 -9.38 -8.14
CA TYR A 25 -6.38 -9.72 -7.00
C TYR A 25 -7.13 -9.95 -5.69
N GLY A 26 -8.46 -9.90 -5.69
CA GLY A 26 -9.26 -10.03 -4.47
C GLY A 26 -9.04 -8.90 -3.46
N LEU A 27 -8.69 -7.71 -3.94
CA LEU A 27 -8.46 -6.53 -3.10
C LEU A 27 -9.78 -5.90 -2.68
N ARG A 28 -9.91 -5.53 -1.42
CA ARG A 28 -11.03 -4.75 -0.95
C ARG A 28 -10.79 -3.26 -1.19
N MET A 29 -11.81 -2.53 -1.61
CA MET A 29 -11.73 -1.11 -1.94
C MET A 29 -12.61 -0.28 -1.02
N THR A 30 -12.18 0.94 -0.74
CA THR A 30 -13.00 1.97 -0.09
C THR A 30 -12.72 3.34 -0.70
N PRO A 31 -13.73 4.24 -0.81
CA PRO A 31 -13.49 5.62 -1.17
C PRO A 31 -12.71 6.34 -0.06
N VAL A 32 -11.79 7.21 -0.47
CA VAL A 32 -11.06 8.11 0.43
C VAL A 32 -11.43 9.54 0.06
N TYR A 33 -11.91 10.29 1.04
CA TYR A 33 -12.35 11.67 0.87
C TYR A 33 -11.22 12.67 1.17
N GLU A 34 -11.43 13.93 0.82
CA GLU A 34 -10.43 15.00 0.97
C GLU A 34 -9.92 15.17 2.41
N ASP A 35 -10.78 14.93 3.39
CA ASP A 35 -10.43 14.96 4.82
C ASP A 35 -9.72 13.69 5.33
N GLY A 36 -9.36 12.78 4.42
CA GLY A 36 -8.73 11.51 4.73
C GLY A 36 -9.67 10.42 5.28
N LYS A 37 -10.96 10.75 5.48
CA LYS A 37 -11.94 9.76 5.91
C LYS A 37 -12.28 8.76 4.81
N THR A 38 -12.82 7.62 5.22
CA THR A 38 -13.23 6.53 4.35
C THR A 38 -14.65 6.07 4.71
N LYS A 39 -15.28 5.30 3.82
CA LYS A 39 -16.38 4.46 4.24
C LYS A 39 -15.88 3.32 5.14
N PRO A 40 -16.72 2.75 6.03
CA PRO A 40 -16.31 1.64 6.90
C PRO A 40 -15.85 0.42 6.08
N TYR A 41 -14.67 -0.12 6.39
CA TYR A 41 -14.10 -1.29 5.68
C TYR A 41 -13.57 -2.39 6.63
N LYS A 42 -13.54 -2.13 7.93
CA LYS A 42 -12.97 -3.06 8.93
C LYS A 42 -13.72 -4.39 9.04
N GLU A 43 -15.01 -4.42 8.70
CA GLU A 43 -15.86 -5.61 8.72
C GLU A 43 -15.85 -6.36 7.37
N ARG A 44 -14.73 -6.36 6.66
CA ARG A 44 -14.56 -6.98 5.34
C ARG A 44 -15.46 -6.39 4.24
N GLN A 45 -15.93 -5.16 4.42
CA GLN A 45 -16.67 -4.45 3.39
C GLN A 45 -15.74 -4.02 2.24
N SER A 46 -16.26 -4.10 1.02
CA SER A 46 -15.61 -3.60 -0.19
C SER A 46 -16.63 -2.83 -1.02
N TYR A 47 -16.22 -1.71 -1.58
CA TYR A 47 -17.07 -0.80 -2.35
C TYR A 47 -16.65 -0.86 -3.82
N THR A 48 -17.44 -1.52 -4.65
CA THR A 48 -17.16 -1.71 -6.08
C THR A 48 -18.19 -1.05 -6.99
N ASP A 49 -19.18 -0.35 -6.43
CA ASP A 49 -20.08 0.49 -7.19
C ASP A 49 -19.45 1.88 -7.39
N ILE A 50 -19.47 2.37 -8.63
CA ILE A 50 -18.91 3.69 -8.98
C ILE A 50 -19.59 4.80 -8.17
N THR A 51 -20.87 4.67 -7.85
CA THR A 51 -21.62 5.65 -7.07
C THR A 51 -21.12 5.80 -5.63
N ASP A 52 -20.45 4.78 -5.09
CA ASP A 52 -19.81 4.85 -3.77
C ASP A 52 -18.70 5.88 -3.71
N TYR A 53 -18.12 6.23 -4.86
CA TYR A 53 -16.96 7.13 -4.98
C TYR A 53 -17.35 8.58 -5.30
N THR A 54 -18.62 8.92 -5.17
CA THR A 54 -19.08 10.32 -5.29
C THR A 54 -18.34 11.19 -4.27
N ASN A 55 -17.66 12.23 -4.75
CA ASN A 55 -16.80 13.14 -3.96
C ASN A 55 -15.54 12.48 -3.34
N ALA A 56 -15.21 11.24 -3.67
CA ALA A 56 -13.94 10.67 -3.29
C ALA A 56 -12.79 11.30 -4.12
N VAL A 57 -11.63 11.46 -3.49
CA VAL A 57 -10.41 11.97 -4.14
C VAL A 57 -9.40 10.87 -4.45
N TYR A 58 -9.47 9.74 -3.72
CA TYR A 58 -8.62 8.56 -3.92
C TYR A 58 -9.44 7.28 -3.79
N VAL A 59 -8.83 6.19 -4.26
CA VAL A 59 -9.24 4.82 -3.91
C VAL A 59 -8.29 4.32 -2.83
N GLY A 60 -8.83 3.77 -1.75
CA GLY A 60 -8.07 3.01 -0.76
C GLY A 60 -8.19 1.52 -1.06
N TRP A 61 -7.08 0.81 -1.23
CA TRP A 61 -7.06 -0.65 -1.17
C TRP A 61 -6.66 -1.09 0.23
N VAL A 62 -7.48 -1.96 0.81
CA VAL A 62 -7.20 -2.57 2.12
C VAL A 62 -6.11 -3.62 1.93
N LEU A 63 -5.06 -3.56 2.73
CA LEU A 63 -3.90 -4.43 2.55
C LEU A 63 -4.20 -5.89 2.86
N ASP A 64 -5.03 -6.18 3.88
CA ASP A 64 -5.37 -7.55 4.28
C ASP A 64 -4.12 -8.45 4.40
N ASP A 65 -3.93 -9.36 3.44
CA ASP A 65 -2.79 -10.28 3.36
C ASP A 65 -1.62 -9.74 2.52
N LEU A 66 -1.64 -8.44 2.22
CA LEU A 66 -0.55 -7.75 1.55
C LEU A 66 0.32 -6.99 2.54
N VAL A 67 1.55 -6.79 2.14
CA VAL A 67 2.55 -5.95 2.84
C VAL A 67 2.94 -4.83 1.90
N LEU A 68 2.80 -3.59 2.36
CA LEU A 68 3.19 -2.39 1.63
C LEU A 68 4.51 -1.86 2.16
N LEU A 69 5.47 -1.66 1.27
CA LEU A 69 6.60 -0.76 1.46
C LEU A 69 6.24 0.60 0.86
N ASP A 70 6.18 1.61 1.71
CA ASP A 70 5.84 2.99 1.35
C ASP A 70 7.08 3.86 1.50
N TYR A 71 7.78 4.11 0.41
CA TYR A 71 9.00 4.90 0.36
C TYR A 71 8.71 6.36 0.00
N ASP A 72 8.98 7.24 0.93
CA ASP A 72 8.86 8.69 0.81
C ASP A 72 10.23 9.33 0.59
N GLY A 73 10.88 9.04 -0.53
CA GLY A 73 12.21 9.56 -0.86
C GLY A 73 12.30 11.08 -0.94
N ASN A 74 11.20 11.74 -1.28
CA ASN A 74 11.10 13.21 -1.29
C ASN A 74 11.26 13.85 0.11
N LYS A 75 11.17 13.06 1.18
CA LYS A 75 11.38 13.51 2.57
C LYS A 75 12.77 13.11 3.11
N ALA A 76 13.58 12.44 2.31
CA ALA A 76 14.79 11.76 2.77
C ALA A 76 16.01 12.67 2.98
N ASP A 77 15.91 13.99 2.82
CA ASP A 77 16.99 14.97 3.07
C ASP A 77 18.38 14.52 2.57
N GLY A 78 18.43 13.91 1.37
CA GLY A 78 19.65 13.41 0.77
C GLY A 78 20.09 12.00 1.18
N ASN A 79 19.40 11.35 2.11
CA ASN A 79 19.65 9.95 2.50
C ASN A 79 18.75 8.98 1.71
N ILE A 80 18.77 9.10 0.39
CA ILE A 80 17.96 8.26 -0.50
C ILE A 80 18.62 6.88 -0.55
N ILE A 81 17.87 5.83 -0.20
CA ILE A 81 18.30 4.46 -0.46
C ILE A 81 18.03 4.12 -1.93
N SER A 82 19.00 3.51 -2.59
CA SER A 82 18.80 3.00 -3.95
C SER A 82 17.92 1.74 -3.95
N GLU A 83 17.27 1.44 -5.08
CA GLU A 83 16.53 0.19 -5.21
C GLU A 83 17.42 -1.04 -5.04
N ASP A 84 18.66 -0.99 -5.50
CA ASP A 84 19.64 -2.09 -5.36
C ASP A 84 20.03 -2.31 -3.89
N ASP A 85 20.23 -1.24 -3.13
CA ASP A 85 20.52 -1.34 -1.69
C ASP A 85 19.31 -1.83 -0.91
N LEU A 86 18.11 -1.38 -1.28
CA LEU A 86 16.86 -1.86 -0.68
C LEU A 86 16.65 -3.34 -0.98
N ALA A 87 16.83 -3.78 -2.23
CA ALA A 87 16.76 -5.19 -2.60
C ALA A 87 17.77 -6.02 -1.81
N THR A 88 19.01 -5.55 -1.70
CA THR A 88 20.07 -6.21 -0.91
C THR A 88 19.66 -6.33 0.57
N THR A 89 19.12 -5.26 1.15
CA THR A 89 18.63 -5.25 2.55
C THR A 89 17.51 -6.26 2.76
N LEU A 90 16.64 -6.43 1.78
CA LEU A 90 15.55 -7.41 1.80
C LEU A 90 15.99 -8.84 1.46
N GLY A 91 17.23 -9.04 1.06
CA GLY A 91 17.73 -10.33 0.58
C GLY A 91 17.17 -10.73 -0.79
N LEU A 92 16.77 -9.75 -1.59
CA LEU A 92 16.24 -9.93 -2.94
C LEU A 92 17.33 -9.69 -3.98
N LYS A 93 17.19 -10.33 -5.13
CA LYS A 93 18.08 -10.08 -6.29
C LYS A 93 17.80 -8.71 -6.91
N SER A 94 16.56 -8.30 -6.93
CA SER A 94 16.08 -7.00 -7.40
C SER A 94 14.72 -6.69 -6.77
N MET A 95 14.36 -5.42 -6.69
CA MET A 95 13.00 -5.05 -6.29
C MET A 95 11.99 -5.50 -7.35
N PRO A 96 10.78 -5.93 -6.95
CA PRO A 96 9.69 -6.16 -7.89
C PRO A 96 9.24 -4.83 -8.51
N ALA A 97 8.41 -4.91 -9.55
CA ALA A 97 7.81 -3.72 -10.11
C ALA A 97 6.95 -3.01 -9.05
N PRO A 98 7.04 -1.67 -8.92
CA PRO A 98 6.25 -0.91 -7.95
C PRO A 98 4.77 -0.88 -8.36
N ILE A 99 3.87 -0.86 -7.37
CA ILE A 99 2.42 -0.71 -7.63
C ILE A 99 2.09 0.69 -8.16
N GLN A 100 2.71 1.70 -7.58
CA GLN A 100 2.64 3.08 -8.06
C GLN A 100 3.87 3.87 -7.65
N MET A 101 4.17 4.91 -8.41
CA MET A 101 5.19 5.88 -8.08
C MET A 101 4.73 7.29 -8.47
N ASN A 102 5.31 8.32 -7.86
CA ASN A 102 5.10 9.68 -8.33
C ASN A 102 5.87 9.93 -9.63
N THR A 103 5.61 11.07 -10.26
CA THR A 103 6.18 11.42 -11.58
C THR A 103 7.72 11.52 -11.53
N ASP A 104 8.27 11.95 -10.40
CA ASP A 104 9.72 12.13 -10.22
C ASP A 104 10.42 10.84 -9.76
N GLY A 105 9.66 9.78 -9.43
CA GLY A 105 10.18 8.48 -9.01
C GLY A 105 10.76 8.43 -7.59
N ASP A 106 10.64 9.51 -6.83
CA ASP A 106 11.19 9.63 -5.48
C ASP A 106 10.22 9.19 -4.36
N SER A 107 8.99 8.84 -4.70
CA SER A 107 8.01 8.23 -3.80
C SER A 107 7.45 6.98 -4.47
N VAL A 108 7.69 5.83 -3.88
CA VAL A 108 7.44 4.53 -4.50
C VAL A 108 6.72 3.61 -3.53
N HIS A 109 5.73 2.89 -4.04
CA HIS A 109 5.00 1.86 -3.29
C HIS A 109 5.26 0.49 -3.90
N TRP A 110 5.73 -0.46 -3.10
CA TRP A 110 5.84 -1.87 -3.46
C TRP A 110 4.89 -2.70 -2.62
N LEU A 111 4.20 -3.64 -3.26
CA LEU A 111 3.34 -4.61 -2.59
C LEU A 111 3.92 -6.01 -2.68
N PHE A 112 3.87 -6.71 -1.55
CA PHE A 112 4.17 -8.13 -1.42
C PHE A 112 2.96 -8.84 -0.83
N LYS A 113 2.81 -10.13 -1.10
CA LYS A 113 1.81 -10.96 -0.42
C LYS A 113 2.45 -11.68 0.78
N LEU A 114 1.67 -11.90 1.81
CA LEU A 114 2.10 -12.77 2.91
C LEU A 114 2.31 -14.20 2.40
N PRO A 115 3.34 -14.92 2.87
CA PRO A 115 3.55 -16.31 2.51
C PRO A 115 2.33 -17.17 2.84
N LYS A 116 2.09 -18.19 2.02
CA LYS A 116 1.00 -19.13 2.26
C LYS A 116 1.16 -19.81 3.63
N GLY A 117 0.08 -19.77 4.42
CA GLY A 117 0.08 -20.35 5.76
C GLY A 117 0.67 -19.45 6.84
N PHE A 118 1.08 -18.24 6.51
CA PHE A 118 1.47 -17.26 7.52
C PHE A 118 0.24 -16.86 8.35
N ASN A 119 0.30 -17.09 9.67
CA ASN A 119 -0.79 -16.76 10.57
C ASN A 119 -0.50 -15.44 11.30
N ARG A 120 -1.22 -14.38 10.93
CA ARG A 120 -1.09 -13.08 11.57
C ARG A 120 -1.52 -13.07 13.03
N ASP A 121 -2.39 -14.00 13.44
CA ASP A 121 -2.90 -14.05 14.82
C ASP A 121 -1.83 -14.49 15.82
N ASP A 122 -0.80 -15.19 15.34
CA ASP A 122 0.33 -15.64 16.15
C ASP A 122 1.37 -14.55 16.39
N HIS A 123 1.30 -13.43 15.64
CA HIS A 123 2.28 -12.36 15.68
C HIS A 123 1.63 -11.00 15.97
N ALA A 124 2.27 -10.18 16.78
CA ALA A 124 1.90 -8.79 16.95
C ALA A 124 2.47 -7.98 15.80
N GLN A 125 1.64 -7.09 15.21
CA GLN A 125 2.14 -6.14 14.23
C GLN A 125 3.18 -5.23 14.91
N ALA A 126 4.42 -5.28 14.46
CA ALA A 126 5.43 -4.30 14.84
C ALA A 126 5.09 -2.97 14.17
N ASN A 127 5.42 -1.87 14.76
CA ASN A 127 5.04 -0.50 14.41
C ASN A 127 4.72 -0.22 12.93
N ASN A 128 3.75 0.65 12.73
CA ASN A 128 3.23 1.14 11.46
C ASN A 128 4.12 2.19 10.79
N GLY A 129 5.40 2.27 11.09
CA GLY A 129 6.27 3.27 10.52
C GLY A 129 7.72 3.05 10.88
N GLY A 130 8.60 3.60 10.03
CA GLY A 130 9.99 3.73 10.37
C GLY A 130 10.81 2.44 10.45
N TRP A 131 10.55 1.48 9.56
CA TRP A 131 11.43 0.31 9.43
C TRP A 131 12.84 0.72 9.01
N LEU A 132 12.94 1.53 7.98
CA LEU A 132 14.15 2.23 7.56
C LEU A 132 13.83 3.72 7.43
N SER A 133 14.85 4.55 7.30
CA SER A 133 14.64 5.99 7.10
C SER A 133 13.72 6.24 5.89
N HIS A 134 12.59 6.92 6.15
CA HIS A 134 11.57 7.25 5.14
C HIS A 134 10.91 6.07 4.42
N ILE A 135 10.99 4.86 5.00
CA ILE A 135 10.26 3.68 4.54
C ILE A 135 9.31 3.22 5.65
N ASP A 136 8.03 3.36 5.38
CA ASP A 136 6.97 2.82 6.20
C ASP A 136 6.58 1.43 5.70
N VAL A 137 6.27 0.54 6.64
CA VAL A 137 5.76 -0.79 6.32
C VAL A 137 4.37 -0.95 6.91
N LYS A 138 3.42 -1.31 6.07
CA LYS A 138 1.99 -1.37 6.41
C LYS A 138 1.40 -2.70 6.00
N THR A 139 0.36 -3.16 6.72
CA THR A 139 -0.35 -4.42 6.43
C THR A 139 -1.71 -4.47 7.13
N GLY A 140 -2.47 -5.52 6.92
CA GLY A 140 -3.73 -5.79 7.63
C GLY A 140 -4.82 -4.77 7.30
N ASN A 141 -5.40 -4.15 8.32
CA ASN A 141 -6.49 -3.16 8.16
C ASN A 141 -6.02 -1.75 7.74
N GLN A 142 -4.78 -1.63 7.27
CA GLN A 142 -4.26 -0.38 6.73
C GLN A 142 -4.59 -0.25 5.24
N LEU A 143 -4.48 0.97 4.73
CA LEU A 143 -4.79 1.29 3.34
C LEU A 143 -3.54 1.72 2.58
N ILE A 144 -3.47 1.31 1.32
CA ILE A 144 -2.70 2.04 0.32
C ILE A 144 -3.64 3.00 -0.41
N HIS A 145 -3.28 4.28 -0.48
CA HIS A 145 -4.02 5.27 -1.24
C HIS A 145 -3.56 5.26 -2.70
N ILE A 146 -4.43 4.80 -3.58
CA ILE A 146 -4.18 4.85 -5.02
C ILE A 146 -4.70 6.18 -5.55
N LYS A 147 -3.79 6.98 -6.09
CA LYS A 147 -4.04 8.37 -6.49
C LYS A 147 -4.06 8.51 -8.01
N PRO A 148 -5.06 9.18 -8.59
CA PRO A 148 -4.98 9.60 -9.98
C PRO A 148 -3.75 10.48 -10.22
N GLY A 149 -3.15 10.40 -11.40
CA GLY A 149 -1.97 11.19 -11.77
C GLY A 149 -0.63 10.61 -11.33
N LYS A 150 -0.61 9.59 -10.45
CA LYS A 150 0.59 8.79 -10.21
C LYS A 150 0.73 7.70 -11.28
N THR A 151 1.97 7.36 -11.63
CA THR A 151 2.22 6.21 -12.50
C THR A 151 1.81 4.94 -11.76
N LEU A 152 0.90 4.19 -12.36
CA LEU A 152 0.48 2.87 -11.91
C LEU A 152 1.12 1.83 -12.81
N TYR A 153 1.65 0.75 -12.24
CA TYR A 153 2.26 -0.32 -13.00
C TYR A 153 1.22 -1.04 -13.87
N ASP A 154 1.39 -0.98 -15.20
CA ASP A 154 0.43 -1.51 -16.15
C ASP A 154 0.42 -3.04 -16.22
N GLY A 155 1.54 -3.70 -15.90
CA GLY A 155 1.67 -5.16 -15.83
C GLY A 155 1.08 -5.81 -14.58
N LEU A 156 0.51 -5.04 -13.66
CA LEU A 156 -0.04 -5.55 -12.40
C LEU A 156 -1.06 -6.68 -12.60
N LEU A 157 -1.88 -6.61 -13.64
CA LEU A 157 -2.90 -7.63 -13.93
C LEU A 157 -2.32 -8.97 -14.34
N ASP A 158 -1.10 -8.98 -14.89
CA ASP A 158 -0.46 -10.18 -15.43
C ASP A 158 0.50 -10.84 -14.43
N ASP A 159 1.27 -10.05 -13.68
CA ASP A 159 2.40 -10.54 -12.89
C ASP A 159 2.01 -10.96 -11.44
N GLY A 160 0.98 -10.33 -10.87
CA GLY A 160 0.62 -10.56 -9.46
C GLY A 160 1.64 -9.95 -8.49
N PHE A 161 1.63 -10.44 -7.25
CA PHE A 161 2.53 -9.97 -6.19
C PHE A 161 3.49 -11.07 -5.77
N ASP A 162 4.77 -10.71 -5.59
CA ASP A 162 5.76 -11.60 -5.00
C ASP A 162 5.49 -11.84 -3.50
N GLU A 163 6.02 -12.93 -2.96
CA GLU A 163 5.95 -13.17 -1.51
C GLU A 163 6.87 -12.21 -0.76
N ALA A 164 6.40 -11.75 0.40
CA ALA A 164 7.20 -10.90 1.27
C ALA A 164 8.45 -11.66 1.76
N PRO A 165 9.65 -11.07 1.63
CA PRO A 165 10.87 -11.69 2.12
C PRO A 165 10.87 -11.81 3.65
N THR A 166 11.54 -12.83 4.19
CA THR A 166 11.60 -13.10 5.64
C THR A 166 12.06 -11.89 6.45
N VAL A 167 13.05 -11.15 5.95
CA VAL A 167 13.55 -9.92 6.61
C VAL A 167 12.44 -8.88 6.80
N LEU A 168 11.54 -8.76 5.83
CA LEU A 168 10.41 -7.84 5.91
C LEU A 168 9.36 -8.35 6.91
N LEU A 169 9.11 -9.65 6.94
CA LEU A 169 8.21 -10.26 7.91
C LEU A 169 8.72 -10.11 9.34
N ASP A 170 10.01 -10.31 9.56
CA ASP A 170 10.65 -10.11 10.87
C ASP A 170 10.57 -8.66 11.34
N ALA A 171 10.64 -7.70 10.41
CA ALA A 171 10.48 -6.28 10.71
C ALA A 171 9.04 -5.89 11.06
N LEU A 172 8.04 -6.58 10.47
CA LEU A 172 6.62 -6.29 10.65
C LEU A 172 6.00 -6.97 11.84
N TYR A 173 6.40 -8.21 12.09
CA TYR A 173 5.75 -9.08 13.04
C TYR A 173 6.73 -9.54 14.11
N ARG A 174 6.36 -9.35 15.35
CA ARG A 174 7.06 -9.90 16.51
C ARG A 174 6.22 -10.99 17.16
N ASP A 175 6.87 -11.98 17.71
CA ASP A 175 6.20 -13.04 18.46
C ASP A 175 5.52 -12.47 19.70
N ARG A 176 4.22 -12.70 19.84
CA ARG A 176 3.43 -12.27 21.01
C ARG A 176 3.88 -12.90 22.32
N SER A 177 4.53 -14.05 22.26
CA SER A 177 5.04 -14.72 23.47
C SER A 177 6.06 -13.86 24.23
N ASN A 178 6.75 -12.96 23.54
CA ASN A 178 7.71 -12.05 24.17
C ASN A 178 7.08 -10.83 24.84
N ASP A 179 5.82 -10.51 24.54
CA ASP A 179 5.12 -9.35 25.14
C ASP A 179 4.54 -9.67 26.55
N GLN A 180 4.46 -10.94 26.94
CA GLN A 180 3.94 -11.35 28.26
C GLN A 180 5.02 -11.43 29.34
N ALA A 181 6.27 -11.21 29.00
CA ALA A 181 7.42 -11.31 29.92
C ALA A 181 7.96 -9.95 30.41
N ALA A 182 7.24 -8.86 30.15
CA ALA A 182 7.61 -7.52 30.58
C ALA A 182 6.66 -6.99 31.65
#